data_a1adb2f957bb44a534a27a06f39cf059
#
_entry.id   a1adb2f957bb44a534a27a06f39cf059
#
_cell.length_a   1.000
_cell.length_b   1.000
_cell.length_c   1.000
_cell.angle_alpha   90.00
_cell.angle_beta   90.00
_cell.angle_gamma   90.00
#
_symmetry.space_group_name_H-M   'P 1'
#
loop_
_entity.id
_entity.type
_entity.pdbx_description
1 polymer ?
#
loop_
_entity_poly.entity_id
_entity_poly.type
_entity_poly.pdbx_seq_one_letter_code
_entity_poly.pdbx_strand_id
1 'polypeptide(L)'
;LRWRKLCNSCSKVRHSCKVRNKFTVSVLRMMKGAKKILFGCLLFGFCWFSYPVIRVTIFYFSDPIVESVYTLNGKEVDDASGVNQTKHKGVISLVADLNKSTQMLREALKRADSEGLKLMPMGARHSMGKQAFVQNAILLDTLKMNGMSMDGDFLRVQAGARWFEVIEFLAQKMMTVEIMQSNSDFSVGGTLSVNAHGWQPGRPPVSSSVEKLSVMKVDGEIVMCSRDVNEELFRHTLGGYGLFGIILEAWISPVPNKVLRSMSKEIKADEFASVW
;
A
#
# COMPACT_ATOMS: atom_id res chain seq x y z
N LEU A 1 78.73 -44.61 -48.00
CA LEU A 1 77.82 -43.60 -48.75
C LEU A 1 76.31 -43.89 -48.66
N ARG A 2 75.87 -44.97 -47.96
CA ARG A 2 74.47 -45.34 -47.87
C ARG A 2 73.71 -44.88 -46.57
N TRP A 3 74.47 -44.43 -45.60
CA TRP A 3 73.91 -44.04 -44.29
C TRP A 3 73.44 -42.55 -44.16
N ARG A 4 73.98 -41.64 -44.96
CA ARG A 4 73.61 -40.21 -44.94
C ARG A 4 72.24 -39.86 -45.57
N LYS A 5 71.68 -40.70 -46.44
CA LYS A 5 70.37 -40.47 -47.07
C LYS A 5 69.19 -40.81 -46.15
N LEU A 6 69.35 -41.69 -45.16
CA LEU A 6 68.31 -42.10 -44.24
C LEU A 6 68.09 -41.03 -43.12
N CYS A 7 69.10 -40.23 -42.82
CA CYS A 7 68.96 -39.22 -41.75
C CYS A 7 68.17 -37.97 -42.16
N ASN A 8 68.16 -37.60 -43.44
CA ASN A 8 67.38 -36.44 -43.93
C ASN A 8 65.89 -36.70 -44.05
N SER A 9 65.47 -37.97 -44.21
CA SER A 9 64.05 -38.34 -44.23
C SER A 9 63.39 -38.27 -42.86
N CYS A 10 64.19 -38.55 -41.77
CA CYS A 10 63.70 -38.54 -40.42
C CYS A 10 63.49 -37.12 -39.86
N SER A 11 64.26 -36.13 -40.35
CA SER A 11 64.07 -34.73 -39.91
C SER A 11 62.81 -34.07 -40.47
N LYS A 12 62.44 -34.39 -41.73
CA LYS A 12 61.21 -33.89 -42.32
C LYS A 12 59.93 -34.47 -41.68
N VAL A 13 59.96 -35.74 -41.30
CA VAL A 13 58.84 -36.39 -40.55
C VAL A 13 58.66 -35.82 -39.16
N ARG A 14 59.75 -35.51 -38.46
CA ARG A 14 59.68 -34.87 -37.16
C ARG A 14 59.15 -33.42 -37.20
N HIS A 15 59.50 -32.69 -38.26
CA HIS A 15 58.97 -31.32 -38.41
C HIS A 15 57.50 -31.32 -38.76
N SER A 16 57.03 -32.21 -39.63
CA SER A 16 55.60 -32.36 -39.97
C SER A 16 54.78 -32.79 -38.73
N CYS A 17 55.30 -33.69 -37.89
CA CYS A 17 54.64 -34.13 -36.69
C CYS A 17 54.58 -33.04 -35.59
N LYS A 18 55.64 -32.19 -35.46
CA LYS A 18 55.66 -31.06 -34.53
C LYS A 18 54.70 -29.93 -34.95
N VAL A 19 54.56 -29.67 -36.25
CA VAL A 19 53.61 -28.65 -36.78
C VAL A 19 52.17 -29.12 -36.62
N ARG A 20 51.88 -30.40 -36.90
CA ARG A 20 50.55 -30.98 -36.70
C ARG A 20 50.10 -30.94 -35.22
N ASN A 21 51.03 -31.27 -34.29
CA ASN A 21 50.72 -31.21 -32.84
C ASN A 21 50.51 -29.77 -32.34
N LYS A 22 51.23 -28.79 -32.86
CA LYS A 22 51.03 -27.36 -32.50
C LYS A 22 49.66 -26.86 -33.01
N PHE A 23 49.26 -27.26 -34.22
CA PHE A 23 47.98 -26.85 -34.80
C PHE A 23 46.79 -27.48 -34.02
N THR A 24 46.89 -28.76 -33.68
CA THR A 24 45.87 -29.49 -32.92
C THR A 24 45.72 -28.92 -31.49
N VAL A 25 46.83 -28.59 -30.84
CA VAL A 25 46.82 -27.96 -29.48
C VAL A 25 46.26 -26.55 -29.53
N SER A 26 46.54 -25.78 -30.61
CA SER A 26 46.00 -24.43 -30.80
C SER A 26 44.47 -24.48 -31.01
N VAL A 27 43.99 -25.39 -31.87
CA VAL A 27 42.53 -25.58 -32.11
C VAL A 27 41.80 -26.03 -30.84
N LEU A 28 42.37 -26.98 -30.09
CA LEU A 28 41.80 -27.41 -28.80
C LEU A 28 41.77 -26.29 -27.76
N ARG A 29 42.75 -25.39 -27.76
CA ARG A 29 42.78 -24.22 -26.89
C ARG A 29 41.72 -23.17 -27.28
N MET A 30 41.54 -22.95 -28.61
CA MET A 30 40.43 -22.08 -29.10
C MET A 30 39.09 -22.67 -28.79
N MET A 31 38.85 -23.97 -28.95
CA MET A 31 37.61 -24.64 -28.61
C MET A 31 37.32 -24.58 -27.12
N LYS A 32 38.31 -24.68 -26.24
CA LYS A 32 38.15 -24.48 -24.79
C LYS A 32 37.81 -23.04 -24.46
N GLY A 33 38.38 -22.06 -25.16
CA GLY A 33 38.04 -20.64 -25.04
C GLY A 33 36.63 -20.33 -25.50
N ALA A 34 36.22 -20.82 -26.67
CA ALA A 34 34.88 -20.66 -27.19
C ALA A 34 33.80 -21.29 -26.29
N LYS A 35 34.05 -22.47 -25.71
CA LYS A 35 33.13 -23.09 -24.74
C LYS A 35 32.98 -22.24 -23.47
N LYS A 36 34.07 -21.62 -22.98
CA LYS A 36 33.98 -20.72 -21.82
C LYS A 36 33.19 -19.46 -22.12
N ILE A 37 33.37 -18.88 -23.32
CA ILE A 37 32.62 -17.72 -23.77
C ILE A 37 31.13 -18.07 -23.94
N LEU A 38 30.83 -19.18 -24.59
CA LEU A 38 29.45 -19.67 -24.75
C LEU A 38 28.78 -19.92 -23.40
N PHE A 39 29.48 -20.55 -22.47
CA PHE A 39 28.99 -20.78 -21.12
C PHE A 39 28.73 -19.45 -20.37
N GLY A 40 29.66 -18.49 -20.50
CA GLY A 40 29.49 -17.16 -19.95
C GLY A 40 28.27 -16.42 -20.53
N CYS A 41 28.08 -16.49 -21.83
CA CYS A 41 26.90 -15.90 -22.50
C CYS A 41 25.59 -16.57 -22.07
N LEU A 42 25.58 -17.90 -21.93
CA LEU A 42 24.41 -18.63 -21.44
C LEU A 42 24.08 -18.30 -20.00
N LEU A 43 25.11 -18.17 -19.16
CA LEU A 43 24.94 -17.80 -17.76
C LEU A 43 24.45 -16.36 -17.62
N PHE A 44 24.99 -15.44 -18.41
CA PHE A 44 24.54 -14.05 -18.47
C PHE A 44 23.10 -13.96 -18.98
N GLY A 45 22.76 -14.66 -20.05
CA GLY A 45 21.38 -14.75 -20.55
C GLY A 45 20.42 -15.30 -19.51
N PHE A 46 20.79 -16.40 -18.83
CA PHE A 46 20.01 -16.97 -17.75
C PHE A 46 19.81 -15.97 -16.60
N CYS A 47 20.87 -15.32 -16.14
CA CYS A 47 20.77 -14.28 -15.11
C CYS A 47 19.89 -13.11 -15.56
N TRP A 48 20.03 -12.68 -16.80
CA TRP A 48 19.24 -11.58 -17.36
C TRP A 48 17.75 -11.90 -17.45
N PHE A 49 17.39 -13.11 -17.88
CA PHE A 49 15.99 -13.54 -17.97
C PHE A 49 15.40 -13.93 -16.61
N SER A 50 16.19 -14.49 -15.69
CA SER A 50 15.71 -14.87 -14.37
C SER A 50 15.66 -13.69 -13.40
N TYR A 51 16.44 -12.62 -13.63
CA TYR A 51 16.46 -11.44 -12.75
C TYR A 51 15.08 -10.78 -12.54
N PRO A 52 14.26 -10.52 -13.58
CA PRO A 52 12.91 -10.00 -13.38
C PRO A 52 12.01 -10.95 -12.60
N VAL A 53 12.10 -12.25 -12.91
CA VAL A 53 11.31 -13.28 -12.21
C VAL A 53 11.72 -13.36 -10.74
N ILE A 54 13.02 -13.38 -10.46
CA ILE A 54 13.55 -13.38 -9.10
C ILE A 54 13.13 -12.10 -8.36
N ARG A 55 13.22 -10.93 -9.01
CA ARG A 55 12.77 -9.68 -8.40
C ARG A 55 11.27 -9.68 -8.09
N VAL A 56 10.44 -10.14 -9.01
CA VAL A 56 8.99 -10.26 -8.78
C VAL A 56 8.70 -11.27 -7.67
N THR A 57 9.40 -12.38 -7.66
CA THR A 57 9.25 -13.41 -6.60
C THR A 57 9.71 -12.86 -5.25
N ILE A 58 10.86 -12.22 -5.19
CA ILE A 58 11.34 -11.55 -3.98
C ILE A 58 10.36 -10.47 -3.55
N PHE A 59 9.87 -9.63 -4.46
CA PHE A 59 8.88 -8.61 -4.16
C PHE A 59 7.59 -9.24 -3.61
N TYR A 60 7.10 -10.33 -4.21
CA TYR A 60 5.88 -11.00 -3.80
C TYR A 60 6.00 -11.71 -2.43
N PHE A 61 7.18 -12.27 -2.13
CA PHE A 61 7.42 -12.99 -0.86
C PHE A 61 8.14 -12.14 0.20
N SER A 62 8.78 -11.05 -0.18
CA SER A 62 9.43 -10.10 0.72
C SER A 62 8.68 -8.78 0.77
N ASP A 63 7.49 -8.69 0.14
CA ASP A 63 6.62 -7.57 0.44
C ASP A 63 6.42 -7.63 1.96
N PRO A 64 7.08 -6.77 2.73
CA PRO A 64 6.79 -6.72 4.14
C PRO A 64 5.34 -6.28 4.15
N ILE A 65 4.47 -7.29 4.26
CA ILE A 65 3.07 -7.06 4.57
C ILE A 65 3.11 -5.87 5.49
N VAL A 66 2.50 -4.83 5.09
CA VAL A 66 2.35 -3.49 5.63
C VAL A 66 2.43 -3.35 7.18
N GLU A 67 2.80 -4.38 7.90
CA GLU A 67 3.09 -4.38 9.34
C GLU A 67 4.14 -3.33 9.73
N SER A 68 5.15 -3.09 8.89
CA SER A 68 6.17 -2.08 9.20
C SER A 68 5.63 -0.65 9.17
N VAL A 69 4.62 -0.37 8.34
CA VAL A 69 3.94 0.93 8.33
C VAL A 69 3.10 1.12 9.58
N TYR A 70 2.63 0.04 10.20
CA TYR A 70 1.81 0.07 11.41
C TYR A 70 2.59 -0.06 12.70
N THR A 71 3.87 -0.42 12.65
CA THR A 71 4.70 -0.50 13.86
C THR A 71 5.07 0.89 14.33
N LEU A 72 4.52 1.30 15.46
CA LEU A 72 4.86 2.55 16.13
C LEU A 72 6.10 2.33 17.00
N ASN A 73 7.27 2.41 16.39
CA ASN A 73 8.54 2.20 17.07
C ASN A 73 9.13 3.54 17.56
N GLY A 74 9.24 3.69 18.86
CA GLY A 74 9.96 4.80 19.47
C GLY A 74 9.18 6.10 19.57
N LYS A 75 9.87 7.23 19.37
CA LYS A 75 9.35 8.60 19.53
C LYS A 75 8.95 9.28 18.23
N GLU A 76 9.01 8.57 17.13
CA GLU A 76 8.72 9.07 15.78
C GLU A 76 7.73 8.17 15.06
N VAL A 77 6.93 8.77 14.20
CA VAL A 77 5.94 8.12 13.35
C VAL A 77 6.11 8.64 11.93
N ASP A 78 5.81 7.82 10.95
CA ASP A 78 5.82 8.20 9.54
C ASP A 78 4.53 7.78 8.83
N ASP A 79 4.26 8.38 7.68
CA ASP A 79 3.17 8.00 6.79
C ASP A 79 3.68 7.11 5.63
N ALA A 80 2.79 6.74 4.73
CA ALA A 80 3.09 5.86 3.62
C ALA A 80 4.18 6.38 2.66
N SER A 81 4.53 7.67 2.73
CA SER A 81 5.59 8.25 1.92
C SER A 81 6.99 7.86 2.39
N GLY A 82 7.15 7.52 3.68
CA GLY A 82 8.44 7.23 4.30
C GLY A 82 9.37 8.45 4.45
N VAL A 83 8.87 9.68 4.19
CA VAL A 83 9.67 10.92 4.22
C VAL A 83 9.11 11.99 5.18
N ASN A 84 8.07 11.65 5.93
CA ASN A 84 7.36 12.57 6.81
C ASN A 84 7.56 12.27 8.31
N GLN A 85 8.71 11.73 8.68
CA GLN A 85 9.02 11.39 10.06
C GLN A 85 8.68 12.54 11.03
N THR A 86 7.91 12.20 12.04
CA THR A 86 7.32 13.20 12.96
C THR A 86 7.45 12.73 14.40
N LYS A 87 8.05 13.57 15.24
CA LYS A 87 8.16 13.35 16.70
C LYS A 87 6.81 13.53 17.36
N HIS A 88 6.48 12.64 18.29
CA HIS A 88 5.25 12.71 19.08
C HIS A 88 5.54 12.63 20.59
N LYS A 89 4.57 12.99 21.41
CA LYS A 89 4.62 12.95 22.88
C LYS A 89 4.05 11.66 23.47
N GLY A 90 3.45 10.84 22.68
CA GLY A 90 2.88 9.56 23.04
C GLY A 90 1.87 9.08 22.02
N VAL A 91 1.53 7.79 22.08
CA VAL A 91 0.48 7.16 21.29
C VAL A 91 -0.51 6.53 22.24
N ILE A 92 -1.78 6.78 22.01
CA ILE A 92 -2.90 6.15 22.71
C ILE A 92 -3.63 5.27 21.69
N SER A 93 -3.48 3.95 21.81
CA SER A 93 -4.17 2.99 20.94
C SER A 93 -5.57 2.74 21.46
N LEU A 94 -6.56 3.16 20.69
CA LEU A 94 -7.97 2.91 20.98
C LEU A 94 -8.34 1.44 20.72
N VAL A 95 -9.50 1.01 21.17
CA VAL A 95 -9.94 -0.39 21.10
C VAL A 95 -11.33 -0.50 20.45
N ALA A 96 -11.71 -1.71 20.04
CA ALA A 96 -13.02 -1.95 19.40
C ALA A 96 -14.22 -1.65 20.33
N ASP A 97 -14.03 -1.76 21.66
CA ASP A 97 -15.05 -1.34 22.62
C ASP A 97 -15.19 0.18 22.60
N LEU A 98 -16.32 0.64 22.06
CA LEU A 98 -16.60 2.06 21.87
C LEU A 98 -16.66 2.83 23.18
N ASN A 99 -17.25 2.25 24.23
CA ASN A 99 -17.37 2.90 25.53
C ASN A 99 -15.99 3.12 26.16
N LYS A 100 -15.15 2.10 26.11
CA LYS A 100 -13.77 2.17 26.58
C LYS A 100 -12.95 3.17 25.78
N SER A 101 -13.04 3.13 24.46
CA SER A 101 -12.36 4.09 23.58
C SER A 101 -12.83 5.53 23.81
N THR A 102 -14.12 5.73 24.02
CA THR A 102 -14.69 7.04 24.35
C THR A 102 -14.16 7.58 25.69
N GLN A 103 -14.02 6.74 26.69
CA GLN A 103 -13.41 7.12 27.96
C GLN A 103 -11.94 7.50 27.76
N MET A 104 -11.16 6.66 27.06
CA MET A 104 -9.76 6.93 26.77
C MET A 104 -9.58 8.26 26.01
N LEU A 105 -10.48 8.56 25.06
CA LEU A 105 -10.47 9.84 24.34
C LEU A 105 -10.72 11.03 25.25
N ARG A 106 -11.69 10.95 26.17
CA ARG A 106 -11.93 12.02 27.16
C ARG A 106 -10.74 12.25 28.07
N GLU A 107 -10.09 11.17 28.51
CA GLU A 107 -8.84 11.27 29.31
C GLU A 107 -7.71 11.90 28.49
N ALA A 108 -7.57 11.52 27.23
CA ALA A 108 -6.59 12.11 26.32
C ALA A 108 -6.85 13.61 26.08
N LEU A 109 -8.10 14.03 25.92
CA LEU A 109 -8.48 15.44 25.77
C LEU A 109 -8.08 16.24 27.03
N LYS A 110 -8.43 15.75 28.23
CA LYS A 110 -8.05 16.39 29.50
C LYS A 110 -6.54 16.50 29.67
N ARG A 111 -5.82 15.43 29.32
CA ARG A 111 -4.36 15.44 29.37
C ARG A 111 -3.77 16.45 28.40
N ALA A 112 -4.25 16.44 27.15
CA ALA A 112 -3.76 17.38 26.12
C ALA A 112 -3.98 18.84 26.54
N ASP A 113 -5.14 19.15 27.10
CA ASP A 113 -5.46 20.48 27.61
C ASP A 113 -4.53 20.87 28.76
N SER A 114 -4.37 20.01 29.77
CA SER A 114 -3.51 20.30 30.94
C SER A 114 -2.01 20.44 30.59
N GLU A 115 -1.53 19.72 29.57
CA GLU A 115 -0.12 19.77 29.12
C GLU A 115 0.09 20.75 27.96
N GLY A 116 -0.94 21.45 27.49
CA GLY A 116 -0.85 22.35 26.32
C GLY A 116 -0.46 21.61 25.03
N LEU A 117 -0.86 20.35 24.89
CA LEU A 117 -0.53 19.51 23.74
C LEU A 117 -1.70 19.43 22.76
N LYS A 118 -1.37 19.11 21.51
CA LYS A 118 -2.36 18.79 20.48
C LYS A 118 -2.68 17.29 20.50
N LEU A 119 -3.92 16.95 20.20
CA LEU A 119 -4.35 15.58 19.88
C LEU A 119 -4.50 15.43 18.38
N MET A 120 -4.06 14.28 17.87
CA MET A 120 -4.15 14.00 16.44
C MET A 120 -4.63 12.55 16.20
N PRO A 121 -5.87 12.36 15.72
CA PRO A 121 -6.33 11.03 15.32
C PRO A 121 -5.59 10.59 14.06
N MET A 122 -5.13 9.35 14.05
CA MET A 122 -4.53 8.70 12.91
C MET A 122 -5.16 7.33 12.69
N GLY A 123 -5.41 7.01 11.43
CA GLY A 123 -5.83 5.68 11.00
C GLY A 123 -4.66 4.90 10.39
N ALA A 124 -4.87 4.34 9.20
CA ALA A 124 -3.89 3.53 8.48
C ALA A 124 -2.68 4.31 7.93
N ARG A 125 -2.57 5.60 8.19
CA ARG A 125 -1.41 6.47 7.87
C ARG A 125 -1.01 6.50 6.39
N HIS A 126 -1.99 6.36 5.52
CA HIS A 126 -1.79 6.44 4.07
C HIS A 126 -1.70 7.88 3.52
N SER A 127 -1.61 8.88 4.38
CA SER A 127 -1.24 10.23 3.93
C SER A 127 0.16 10.21 3.32
N MET A 128 0.42 11.12 2.39
CA MET A 128 1.73 11.26 1.73
C MET A 128 2.32 12.66 1.90
N GLY A 129 1.64 13.52 2.63
CA GLY A 129 2.02 14.90 2.90
C GLY A 129 1.89 15.27 4.37
N LYS A 130 2.05 14.33 5.28
CA LYS A 130 2.02 14.54 6.74
C LYS A 130 0.66 14.98 7.30
N GLN A 131 -0.43 14.83 6.55
CA GLN A 131 -1.76 15.28 6.98
C GLN A 131 -2.24 14.59 8.26
N ALA A 132 -1.78 13.36 8.54
CA ALA A 132 -2.15 12.60 9.72
C ALA A 132 -1.30 12.93 10.97
N PHE A 133 -0.34 13.88 10.90
CA PHE A 133 0.59 14.11 11.99
C PHE A 133 0.80 15.59 12.31
N VAL A 134 0.88 15.87 13.59
CA VAL A 134 1.32 17.16 14.13
C VAL A 134 2.51 16.92 15.05
N GLN A 135 3.56 17.71 14.88
CA GLN A 135 4.78 17.59 15.67
C GLN A 135 4.50 17.82 17.16
N ASN A 136 5.06 16.96 17.99
CA ASN A 136 4.91 17.00 19.45
C ASN A 136 3.46 16.83 19.95
N ALA A 137 2.57 16.25 19.15
CA ALA A 137 1.21 15.91 19.55
C ALA A 137 1.15 14.56 20.28
N ILE A 138 0.06 14.31 20.98
CA ILE A 138 -0.39 12.97 21.38
C ILE A 138 -1.14 12.40 20.18
N LEU A 139 -0.73 11.22 19.71
CA LEU A 139 -1.36 10.52 18.60
C LEU A 139 -2.42 9.55 19.12
N LEU A 140 -3.57 9.55 18.50
CA LEU A 140 -4.67 8.63 18.79
C LEU A 140 -4.71 7.59 17.66
N ASP A 141 -4.21 6.40 17.93
CA ASP A 141 -4.27 5.29 16.98
C ASP A 141 -5.66 4.65 17.02
N THR A 142 -6.40 4.84 15.94
CA THR A 142 -7.80 4.36 15.83
C THR A 142 -7.92 2.97 15.22
N LEU A 143 -6.86 2.36 14.71
CA LEU A 143 -6.94 1.13 13.90
C LEU A 143 -7.69 -0.03 14.55
N LYS A 144 -7.64 -0.14 15.89
CA LYS A 144 -8.39 -1.17 16.61
C LYS A 144 -9.84 -0.79 16.91
N MET A 145 -10.27 0.43 16.57
CA MET A 145 -11.69 0.80 16.53
C MET A 145 -12.30 0.33 15.20
N ASN A 146 -12.49 -0.96 15.07
CA ASN A 146 -12.91 -1.59 13.81
C ASN A 146 -14.22 -2.38 13.92
N GLY A 147 -15.02 -2.11 14.94
CA GLY A 147 -16.34 -2.72 15.10
C GLY A 147 -17.26 -2.38 13.93
N MET A 148 -18.05 -3.37 13.49
CA MET A 148 -18.99 -3.26 12.39
C MET A 148 -20.28 -4.00 12.69
N SER A 149 -21.41 -3.43 12.30
CA SER A 149 -22.74 -4.06 12.37
C SER A 149 -23.65 -3.48 11.32
N MET A 150 -24.74 -4.19 11.00
CA MET A 150 -25.85 -3.58 10.27
C MET A 150 -26.75 -2.85 11.25
N ASP A 151 -27.20 -1.65 10.89
CA ASP A 151 -28.21 -0.85 11.58
C ASP A 151 -29.31 -0.52 10.56
N GLY A 152 -30.33 -1.36 10.51
CA GLY A 152 -31.29 -1.37 9.41
C GLY A 152 -30.60 -1.66 8.07
N ASP A 153 -30.79 -0.79 7.11
CA ASP A 153 -30.20 -0.90 5.77
C ASP A 153 -28.80 -0.30 5.68
N PHE A 154 -28.28 0.28 6.77
CA PHE A 154 -26.97 0.93 6.79
C PHE A 154 -25.91 0.04 7.43
N LEU A 155 -24.69 0.14 6.92
CA LEU A 155 -23.51 -0.33 7.62
C LEU A 155 -23.12 0.69 8.68
N ARG A 156 -23.19 0.32 9.97
CA ARG A 156 -22.57 1.04 11.06
C ARG A 156 -21.14 0.54 11.23
N VAL A 157 -20.15 1.43 11.09
CA VAL A 157 -18.74 1.09 11.12
C VAL A 157 -17.94 2.08 11.94
N GLN A 158 -17.01 1.59 12.75
CA GLN A 158 -16.09 2.42 13.51
C GLN A 158 -14.97 2.98 12.62
N ALA A 159 -14.45 4.14 12.98
CA ALA A 159 -13.52 4.92 12.14
C ALA A 159 -12.18 4.25 11.84
N GLY A 160 -11.74 3.32 12.68
CA GLY A 160 -10.47 2.60 12.48
C GLY A 160 -10.58 1.39 11.54
N ALA A 161 -11.77 0.90 11.23
CA ALA A 161 -11.97 -0.20 10.29
C ALA A 161 -11.35 0.14 8.94
N ARG A 162 -10.71 -0.84 8.31
CA ARG A 162 -10.15 -0.68 6.96
C ARG A 162 -11.14 -1.15 5.90
N TRP A 163 -11.09 -0.56 4.72
CA TRP A 163 -12.06 -0.87 3.68
C TRP A 163 -12.07 -2.34 3.26
N PHE A 164 -10.94 -3.05 3.31
CA PHE A 164 -10.95 -4.47 3.03
C PHE A 164 -11.77 -5.27 4.07
N GLU A 165 -11.70 -4.89 5.36
CA GLU A 165 -12.53 -5.51 6.42
C GLU A 165 -14.01 -5.21 6.18
N VAL A 166 -14.33 -3.97 5.76
CA VAL A 166 -15.70 -3.56 5.38
C VAL A 166 -16.24 -4.37 4.20
N ILE A 167 -15.41 -4.52 3.15
CA ILE A 167 -15.79 -5.31 1.96
C ILE A 167 -16.06 -6.77 2.35
N GLU A 168 -15.18 -7.35 3.16
CA GLU A 168 -15.32 -8.73 3.62
C GLU A 168 -16.59 -8.93 4.46
N PHE A 169 -16.89 -8.00 5.37
CA PHE A 169 -18.11 -8.01 6.17
C PHE A 169 -19.38 -7.90 5.32
N LEU A 170 -19.39 -6.99 4.35
CA LEU A 170 -20.54 -6.77 3.46
C LEU A 170 -20.70 -7.92 2.44
N ALA A 171 -19.62 -8.51 1.96
CA ALA A 171 -19.66 -9.63 1.02
C ALA A 171 -20.43 -10.84 1.56
N GLN A 172 -20.34 -11.09 2.86
CA GLN A 172 -21.13 -12.15 3.54
C GLN A 172 -22.65 -11.90 3.47
N LYS A 173 -23.06 -10.68 3.13
CA LYS A 173 -24.45 -10.24 2.98
C LYS A 173 -24.82 -9.94 1.53
N MET A 174 -23.98 -10.36 0.59
CA MET A 174 -24.12 -10.08 -0.84
C MET A 174 -24.18 -8.57 -1.15
N MET A 175 -23.49 -7.77 -0.35
CA MET A 175 -23.41 -6.33 -0.47
C MET A 175 -21.96 -5.85 -0.60
N THR A 176 -21.78 -4.59 -1.00
CA THR A 176 -20.49 -3.91 -1.09
C THR A 176 -20.69 -2.41 -0.86
N VAL A 177 -19.58 -1.67 -0.79
CA VAL A 177 -19.61 -0.20 -0.78
C VAL A 177 -19.77 0.35 -2.20
N GLU A 178 -20.50 1.44 -2.36
CA GLU A 178 -20.66 2.08 -3.66
C GLU A 178 -19.42 2.85 -4.09
N ILE A 179 -18.79 3.54 -3.14
CA ILE A 179 -17.64 4.41 -3.39
C ILE A 179 -16.54 4.09 -2.41
N MET A 180 -15.35 3.90 -2.94
CA MET A 180 -14.13 3.66 -2.20
C MET A 180 -12.94 4.12 -3.03
N GLN A 181 -11.87 4.59 -2.40
CA GLN A 181 -10.60 4.86 -3.09
C GLN A 181 -9.95 3.56 -3.58
N SER A 182 -8.91 3.69 -4.42
CA SER A 182 -8.27 2.54 -5.10
C SER A 182 -7.64 1.51 -4.18
N ASN A 183 -7.18 1.90 -2.99
CA ASN A 183 -6.54 1.00 -2.03
C ASN A 183 -7.48 0.72 -0.86
N SER A 184 -7.80 -0.55 -0.64
CA SER A 184 -8.70 -1.00 0.43
C SER A 184 -8.08 -1.03 1.83
N ASP A 185 -6.78 -0.74 1.95
CA ASP A 185 -6.08 -0.70 3.24
C ASP A 185 -6.24 0.64 4.01
N PHE A 186 -6.86 1.63 3.41
CA PHE A 186 -7.19 2.89 4.09
C PHE A 186 -8.25 2.66 5.19
N SER A 187 -8.14 3.42 6.28
CA SER A 187 -9.19 3.43 7.32
C SER A 187 -10.39 4.25 6.90
N VAL A 188 -11.57 3.85 7.36
CA VAL A 188 -12.84 4.56 7.11
C VAL A 188 -12.73 6.02 7.58
N GLY A 189 -12.33 6.26 8.82
CA GLY A 189 -12.20 7.62 9.37
C GLY A 189 -11.23 8.50 8.59
N GLY A 190 -10.09 7.94 8.16
CA GLY A 190 -9.12 8.64 7.31
C GLY A 190 -9.71 9.01 5.95
N THR A 191 -10.41 8.08 5.32
CA THR A 191 -11.10 8.30 4.04
C THR A 191 -12.18 9.39 4.13
N LEU A 192 -12.99 9.37 5.18
CA LEU A 192 -14.02 10.39 5.41
C LEU A 192 -13.40 11.76 5.72
N SER A 193 -12.31 11.78 6.49
CA SER A 193 -11.62 13.02 6.85
C SER A 193 -11.03 13.77 5.64
N VAL A 194 -10.72 13.07 4.55
CA VAL A 194 -10.25 13.70 3.30
C VAL A 194 -11.35 13.76 2.22
N ASN A 195 -12.53 13.23 2.51
CA ASN A 195 -13.63 13.07 1.56
C ASN A 195 -13.15 12.46 0.23
N ALA A 196 -12.52 11.30 0.31
CA ALA A 196 -11.89 10.68 -0.84
C ALA A 196 -12.88 10.34 -1.96
N HIS A 197 -12.44 10.45 -3.19
CA HIS A 197 -13.18 9.95 -4.35
C HIS A 197 -12.74 8.53 -4.72
N GLY A 198 -13.60 7.82 -5.43
CA GLY A 198 -13.28 6.54 -6.05
C GLY A 198 -12.81 6.69 -7.50
N TRP A 199 -12.65 5.54 -8.15
CA TRP A 199 -12.33 5.46 -9.60
C TRP A 199 -13.60 5.46 -10.47
N GLN A 200 -14.77 5.40 -9.84
CA GLN A 200 -16.05 5.31 -10.56
C GLN A 200 -16.35 6.66 -11.24
N PRO A 201 -16.40 6.68 -12.57
CA PRO A 201 -16.73 7.89 -13.31
C PRO A 201 -18.14 8.38 -12.96
N GLY A 202 -18.32 9.69 -12.89
CA GLY A 202 -19.63 10.29 -12.61
C GLY A 202 -20.18 10.03 -11.20
N ARG A 203 -19.38 9.50 -10.29
CA ARG A 203 -19.76 9.33 -8.89
C ARG A 203 -19.13 10.43 -8.02
N PRO A 204 -19.90 10.99 -7.08
CA PRO A 204 -19.37 11.96 -6.13
C PRO A 204 -18.39 11.29 -5.14
N PRO A 205 -17.68 12.07 -4.31
CA PRO A 205 -16.85 11.54 -3.23
C PRO A 205 -17.61 10.67 -2.24
N VAL A 206 -16.86 9.96 -1.37
CA VAL A 206 -17.38 8.99 -0.39
C VAL A 206 -18.46 9.56 0.52
N SER A 207 -18.44 10.86 0.79
CA SER A 207 -19.47 11.55 1.58
C SER A 207 -20.89 11.36 1.07
N SER A 208 -21.06 11.08 -0.23
CA SER A 208 -22.39 10.84 -0.81
C SER A 208 -23.05 9.56 -0.31
N SER A 209 -22.27 8.58 0.09
CA SER A 209 -22.74 7.30 0.66
C SER A 209 -22.88 7.32 2.19
N VAL A 210 -22.46 8.42 2.85
CA VAL A 210 -22.55 8.56 4.30
C VAL A 210 -23.88 9.16 4.70
N GLU A 211 -24.61 8.46 5.56
CA GLU A 211 -25.91 8.90 6.07
C GLU A 211 -25.75 9.78 7.32
N LYS A 212 -25.01 9.31 8.31
CA LYS A 212 -24.77 10.02 9.55
C LYS A 212 -23.40 9.66 10.14
N LEU A 213 -22.92 10.51 11.05
CA LEU A 213 -21.66 10.31 11.79
C LEU A 213 -21.92 10.45 13.29
N SER A 214 -21.14 9.71 14.07
CA SER A 214 -20.92 9.97 15.50
C SER A 214 -19.55 10.62 15.65
N VAL A 215 -19.53 11.85 16.18
CA VAL A 215 -18.33 12.69 16.28
C VAL A 215 -18.13 13.14 17.72
N MET A 216 -16.92 12.96 18.24
CA MET A 216 -16.52 13.54 19.52
C MET A 216 -15.91 14.92 19.30
N LYS A 217 -16.47 15.94 19.92
CA LYS A 217 -15.95 17.32 19.92
C LYS A 217 -14.79 17.47 20.91
N VAL A 218 -14.15 18.63 20.86
CA VAL A 218 -13.01 18.97 21.72
C VAL A 218 -13.35 19.01 23.21
N ASP A 219 -14.60 19.26 23.56
CA ASP A 219 -15.14 19.22 24.93
C ASP A 219 -15.45 17.82 25.45
N GLY A 220 -15.30 16.79 24.59
CA GLY A 220 -15.60 15.39 24.90
C GLY A 220 -17.08 15.02 24.76
N GLU A 221 -17.92 15.96 24.28
CA GLU A 221 -19.30 15.66 23.90
C GLU A 221 -19.34 14.83 22.61
N ILE A 222 -20.21 13.84 22.57
CA ILE A 222 -20.45 13.02 21.38
C ILE A 222 -21.74 13.51 20.74
N VAL A 223 -21.63 13.93 19.48
CA VAL A 223 -22.71 14.48 18.71
C VAL A 223 -22.99 13.60 17.51
N MET A 224 -24.28 13.25 17.33
CA MET A 224 -24.76 12.66 16.09
C MET A 224 -25.00 13.77 15.06
N CYS A 225 -24.47 13.62 13.87
CA CYS A 225 -24.67 14.58 12.78
C CYS A 225 -25.01 13.89 11.46
N SER A 226 -25.84 14.53 10.67
CA SER A 226 -26.32 14.07 9.35
C SER A 226 -26.62 15.28 8.46
N ARG A 227 -27.21 15.03 7.31
CA ARG A 227 -27.67 16.14 6.42
C ARG A 227 -28.80 16.98 7.05
N ASP A 228 -29.56 16.41 7.99
CA ASP A 228 -30.74 17.05 8.60
C ASP A 228 -30.53 17.42 10.07
N VAL A 229 -29.51 16.82 10.73
CA VAL A 229 -29.23 17.03 12.15
C VAL A 229 -27.77 17.44 12.31
N ASN A 230 -27.53 18.59 12.96
CA ASN A 230 -26.19 19.16 13.09
C ASN A 230 -25.46 19.22 11.72
N GLU A 231 -26.16 19.67 10.70
CA GLU A 231 -25.73 19.68 9.30
C GLU A 231 -24.35 20.32 9.11
N GLU A 232 -24.12 21.44 9.77
CA GLU A 232 -22.85 22.17 9.68
C GLU A 232 -21.68 21.30 10.16
N LEU A 233 -21.81 20.63 11.31
CA LEU A 233 -20.79 19.71 11.82
C LEU A 233 -20.58 18.54 10.85
N PHE A 234 -21.66 17.97 10.31
CA PHE A 234 -21.57 16.89 9.33
C PHE A 234 -20.78 17.30 8.10
N ARG A 235 -21.10 18.43 7.51
CA ARG A 235 -20.44 18.94 6.30
C ARG A 235 -18.98 19.27 6.53
N HIS A 236 -18.64 19.88 7.67
CA HIS A 236 -17.27 20.24 8.01
C HIS A 236 -16.43 19.04 8.45
N THR A 237 -17.04 18.00 9.01
CA THR A 237 -16.30 16.78 9.40
C THR A 237 -15.87 15.98 8.16
N LEU A 238 -16.72 15.89 7.15
CA LEU A 238 -16.42 15.22 5.87
C LEU A 238 -15.47 16.10 5.04
N GLY A 239 -14.24 15.67 4.87
CA GLY A 239 -13.17 16.46 4.23
C GLY A 239 -12.51 17.49 5.15
N GLY A 240 -12.82 17.49 6.45
CA GLY A 240 -12.32 18.46 7.42
C GLY A 240 -10.98 18.12 8.06
N TYR A 241 -10.30 17.06 7.63
CA TYR A 241 -8.98 16.64 8.12
C TYR A 241 -8.88 16.47 9.65
N GLY A 242 -9.99 16.14 10.31
CA GLY A 242 -10.05 15.97 11.77
C GLY A 242 -10.09 17.27 12.57
N LEU A 243 -10.25 18.43 11.93
CA LEU A 243 -10.25 19.74 12.62
C LEU A 243 -11.54 20.03 13.40
N PHE A 244 -12.65 19.37 13.06
CA PHE A 244 -13.97 19.64 13.63
C PHE A 244 -14.41 18.60 14.67
N GLY A 245 -13.60 17.59 14.90
CA GLY A 245 -13.84 16.53 15.86
C GLY A 245 -13.26 15.18 15.43
N ILE A 246 -13.38 14.20 16.30
CA ILE A 246 -12.89 12.84 16.08
C ILE A 246 -14.08 11.99 15.64
N ILE A 247 -14.05 11.47 14.43
CA ILE A 247 -15.05 10.51 13.93
C ILE A 247 -14.91 9.23 14.74
N LEU A 248 -16.00 8.82 15.40
CA LEU A 248 -16.07 7.57 16.13
C LEU A 248 -16.67 6.47 15.26
N GLU A 249 -17.81 6.76 14.63
CA GLU A 249 -18.57 5.84 13.80
C GLU A 249 -19.19 6.56 12.60
N ALA A 250 -19.42 5.80 11.55
CA ALA A 250 -20.17 6.24 10.38
C ALA A 250 -21.26 5.23 10.01
N TRP A 251 -22.36 5.72 9.48
CA TRP A 251 -23.41 4.94 8.84
C TRP A 251 -23.29 5.15 7.34
N ILE A 252 -23.05 4.07 6.63
CA ILE A 252 -22.76 4.10 5.19
C ILE A 252 -23.80 3.27 4.47
N SER A 253 -24.36 3.78 3.38
CA SER A 253 -25.28 3.06 2.52
C SER A 253 -24.54 2.03 1.67
N PRO A 254 -24.73 0.73 1.91
CA PRO A 254 -24.16 -0.29 1.06
C PRO A 254 -25.02 -0.49 -0.20
N VAL A 255 -24.44 -1.13 -1.21
CA VAL A 255 -25.14 -1.49 -2.45
C VAL A 255 -25.02 -3.00 -2.70
N PRO A 256 -25.94 -3.61 -3.49
CA PRO A 256 -25.82 -5.01 -3.88
C PRO A 256 -24.48 -5.29 -4.56
N ASN A 257 -23.82 -6.36 -4.15
CA ASN A 257 -22.57 -6.80 -4.79
C ASN A 257 -22.85 -7.32 -6.19
N LYS A 258 -22.05 -6.89 -7.16
CA LYS A 258 -22.17 -7.28 -8.57
C LYS A 258 -20.82 -7.72 -9.10
N VAL A 259 -20.81 -8.76 -9.91
CA VAL A 259 -19.61 -9.14 -10.66
C VAL A 259 -19.42 -8.14 -11.80
N LEU A 260 -18.31 -7.42 -11.76
CA LEU A 260 -17.95 -6.46 -12.80
C LEU A 260 -16.90 -7.07 -13.74
N ARG A 261 -17.06 -6.84 -15.03
CA ARG A 261 -16.06 -7.17 -16.04
C ARG A 261 -15.44 -5.88 -16.57
N SER A 262 -14.14 -5.74 -16.44
CA SER A 262 -13.41 -4.64 -17.06
C SER A 262 -13.39 -4.82 -18.57
N MET A 263 -13.60 -3.73 -19.30
CA MET A 263 -13.41 -3.64 -20.74
C MET A 263 -12.54 -2.43 -21.03
N SER A 264 -11.61 -2.56 -21.96
CA SER A 264 -10.81 -1.46 -22.47
C SER A 264 -11.07 -1.30 -23.97
N LYS A 265 -11.13 -0.05 -24.42
CA LYS A 265 -11.28 0.32 -25.84
C LYS A 265 -10.31 1.44 -26.13
N GLU A 266 -9.52 1.27 -27.19
CA GLU A 266 -8.73 2.36 -27.73
C GLU A 266 -9.66 3.33 -28.48
N ILE A 267 -9.55 4.60 -28.15
CA ILE A 267 -10.29 5.70 -28.80
C ILE A 267 -9.31 6.84 -29.11
N LYS A 268 -9.60 7.62 -30.10
CA LYS A 268 -8.86 8.85 -30.38
C LYS A 268 -9.17 9.91 -29.34
N ALA A 269 -8.22 10.81 -29.08
CA ALA A 269 -8.38 11.85 -28.08
C ALA A 269 -9.57 12.79 -28.36
N ASP A 270 -9.86 13.07 -29.60
CA ASP A 270 -11.00 13.88 -30.06
C ASP A 270 -12.35 13.18 -29.91
N GLU A 271 -12.38 11.84 -29.84
CA GLU A 271 -13.59 11.05 -29.62
C GLU A 271 -13.92 10.87 -28.13
N PHE A 272 -12.99 11.19 -27.23
CA PHE A 272 -13.12 10.89 -25.78
C PHE A 272 -14.41 11.47 -25.20
N ALA A 273 -14.71 12.75 -25.45
CA ALA A 273 -15.88 13.42 -24.90
C ALA A 273 -17.22 12.84 -25.38
N SER A 274 -17.25 12.18 -26.54
CA SER A 274 -18.47 11.57 -27.10
C SER A 274 -18.70 10.14 -26.60
N VAL A 275 -17.65 9.50 -26.10
CA VAL A 275 -17.69 8.11 -25.57
C VAL A 275 -17.91 8.09 -24.07
N TRP A 276 -17.50 9.16 -23.38
CA TRP A 276 -17.65 9.37 -21.95
C TRP A 276 -19.06 9.89 -21.61
#